data_2878f672c9374fcad55b16e399e08630
#
_entry.id   2878f672c9374fcad55b16e399e08630
#
_cell.length_a   1.000
_cell.length_b   1.000
_cell.length_c   1.000
_cell.angle_alpha   90.00
_cell.angle_beta   90.00
_cell.angle_gamma   90.00
#
_symmetry.space_group_name_H-M   'P 1'
#
loop_
_entity.id
_entity.type
_entity.pdbx_description
1 polymer ?
#
loop_
_entity_poly.entity_id
_entity_poly.type
_entity_poly.pdbx_seq_one_letter_code
_entity_poly.pdbx_strand_id
1 'polypeptide(L)'
;MNYFVSLHKNNEISCMIEKCRAFFAKPFFHDYRTLLGLWLLLPVLGAIMKVHSCNNFLIFRGVFWHAWDGLSLYATYPAEYNDCNHYGPFFSLLIEPFAVMPLFVGLLLWLVALSLFLYLAVRKSQFTRYQQLFILWFCAHELLTALYMQQFNIAIADIILLSYYCMEKEKDFWAAFFIMLGTFVKLYGIVGLAFFFFSRHKAKLIGSLAFWAVVMFVAPMAFFGPDYILGQYQEWYLSLSEKNAANADAMGQNISLLGMIHRTTGLMFSDLWLMIPGLLMFAIPYLRFSQYKHVAFRQTLLASVLMFVVLFSTGSESSGYIIPFVGIVIWYTAAPWQRTGWDIALMVFAFVLSSLSPSDLFPAYIRKEWVQPYALKALPITLIWLKLCYEMYVRNYAPSETPQRIS
;
A
#
# COMPACT_ATOMS: atom_id res chain seq x y z
N MET A 1 37.05 -26.48 26.43
CA MET A 1 36.20 -25.43 27.01
C MET A 1 35.28 -24.77 25.99
N ASN A 2 35.72 -24.45 24.77
CA ASN A 2 34.88 -23.84 23.73
C ASN A 2 33.73 -24.72 23.19
N TYR A 3 33.84 -26.04 23.21
CA TYR A 3 32.81 -26.96 22.69
C TYR A 3 31.60 -27.07 23.63
N PHE A 4 31.81 -27.06 24.94
CA PHE A 4 30.72 -27.06 25.96
C PHE A 4 29.95 -25.74 26.00
N VAL A 5 30.60 -24.61 25.77
CA VAL A 5 29.97 -23.29 25.70
C VAL A 5 29.07 -23.18 24.44
N SER A 6 29.51 -23.78 23.32
CA SER A 6 28.73 -23.83 22.05
C SER A 6 27.48 -24.70 22.17
N LEU A 7 27.55 -25.86 22.83
CA LEU A 7 26.40 -26.75 23.06
C LEU A 7 25.39 -26.14 24.03
N HIS A 8 25.83 -25.45 25.05
CA HIS A 8 24.93 -24.77 26.01
C HIS A 8 24.18 -23.63 25.33
N LYS A 9 24.88 -22.84 24.52
CA LYS A 9 24.31 -21.72 23.75
C LYS A 9 23.29 -22.19 22.69
N ASN A 10 23.55 -23.33 22.04
CA ASN A 10 22.61 -23.93 21.09
C ASN A 10 21.33 -24.46 21.78
N ASN A 11 21.46 -25.00 23.00
CA ASN A 11 20.30 -25.47 23.77
C ASN A 11 19.46 -24.31 24.29
N GLU A 12 20.06 -23.18 24.71
CA GLU A 12 19.34 -21.97 25.13
C GLU A 12 18.58 -21.33 23.95
N ILE A 13 19.21 -21.24 22.79
CA ILE A 13 18.57 -20.72 21.57
C ILE A 13 17.41 -21.62 21.15
N SER A 14 17.59 -22.94 21.17
CA SER A 14 16.53 -23.91 20.85
C SER A 14 15.35 -23.78 21.82
N CYS A 15 15.60 -23.69 23.13
CA CYS A 15 14.58 -23.49 24.15
C CYS A 15 13.83 -22.15 23.97
N MET A 16 14.55 -21.10 23.62
CA MET A 16 13.93 -19.77 23.35
C MET A 16 13.04 -19.82 22.11
N ILE A 17 13.48 -20.49 21.04
CA ILE A 17 12.68 -20.68 19.82
C ILE A 17 11.41 -21.48 20.12
N GLU A 18 11.50 -22.54 20.91
CA GLU A 18 10.33 -23.33 21.33
C GLU A 18 9.34 -22.54 22.15
N LYS A 19 9.82 -21.74 23.11
CA LYS A 19 8.98 -20.83 23.91
C LYS A 19 8.29 -19.77 23.04
N CYS A 20 9.00 -19.20 22.08
CA CYS A 20 8.40 -18.28 21.10
C CYS A 20 7.35 -18.96 20.24
N ARG A 21 7.63 -20.16 19.75
CA ARG A 21 6.64 -20.96 18.98
C ARG A 21 5.39 -21.26 19.81
N ALA A 22 5.56 -21.72 21.04
CA ALA A 22 4.44 -22.00 21.96
C ALA A 22 3.62 -20.73 22.27
N PHE A 23 4.28 -19.58 22.41
CA PHE A 23 3.60 -18.31 22.62
C PHE A 23 2.74 -17.92 21.41
N PHE A 24 3.29 -17.95 20.20
CA PHE A 24 2.57 -17.61 18.98
C PHE A 24 1.55 -18.68 18.55
N ALA A 25 1.65 -19.92 19.05
CA ALA A 25 0.66 -20.96 18.83
C ALA A 25 -0.64 -20.77 19.64
N LYS A 26 -0.68 -19.80 20.58
CA LYS A 26 -1.89 -19.54 21.37
C LYS A 26 -3.08 -19.13 20.47
N PRO A 27 -4.31 -19.55 20.82
CA PRO A 27 -5.51 -19.25 20.04
C PRO A 27 -5.69 -17.74 19.75
N PHE A 28 -5.24 -16.89 20.66
CA PHE A 28 -5.26 -15.43 20.54
C PHE A 28 -4.65 -14.95 19.20
N PHE A 29 -3.51 -15.52 18.77
CA PHE A 29 -2.85 -15.09 17.52
C PHE A 29 -3.50 -15.65 16.26
N HIS A 30 -4.36 -16.65 16.39
CA HIS A 30 -5.03 -17.32 15.27
C HIS A 30 -6.52 -16.99 15.17
N ASP A 31 -7.07 -16.18 16.08
CA ASP A 31 -8.47 -15.78 16.08
C ASP A 31 -8.65 -14.44 15.33
N TYR A 32 -9.50 -14.48 14.32
CA TYR A 32 -9.88 -13.29 13.57
C TYR A 32 -10.63 -12.24 14.40
N ARG A 33 -11.26 -12.64 15.52
CA ARG A 33 -11.93 -11.71 16.43
C ARG A 33 -10.91 -10.83 17.14
N THR A 34 -9.78 -11.40 17.55
CA THR A 34 -8.65 -10.65 18.12
C THR A 34 -8.14 -9.61 17.13
N LEU A 35 -7.92 -10.04 15.88
CA LEU A 35 -7.47 -9.14 14.83
C LEU A 35 -8.51 -8.07 14.49
N LEU A 36 -9.80 -8.41 14.43
CA LEU A 36 -10.86 -7.43 14.23
C LEU A 36 -10.86 -6.39 15.37
N GLY A 37 -10.74 -6.86 16.63
CA GLY A 37 -10.61 -5.98 17.79
C GLY A 37 -9.43 -5.03 17.67
N LEU A 38 -8.24 -5.53 17.28
CA LEU A 38 -7.05 -4.71 17.03
C LEU A 38 -7.30 -3.68 15.91
N TRP A 39 -7.83 -4.12 14.77
CA TRP A 39 -8.06 -3.29 13.59
C TRP A 39 -9.20 -2.28 13.77
N LEU A 40 -10.06 -2.45 14.79
CA LEU A 40 -11.02 -1.45 15.25
C LEU A 40 -10.43 -0.52 16.31
N LEU A 41 -9.55 -1.03 17.17
CA LEU A 41 -8.88 -0.23 18.21
C LEU A 41 -7.93 0.81 17.59
N LEU A 42 -7.13 0.43 16.56
CA LEU A 42 -6.16 1.33 15.94
C LEU A 42 -6.78 2.61 15.37
N PRO A 43 -7.89 2.60 14.60
CA PRO A 43 -8.55 3.83 14.14
C PRO A 43 -9.15 4.66 15.28
N VAL A 44 -9.67 4.04 16.34
CA VAL A 44 -10.15 4.77 17.51
C VAL A 44 -9.01 5.53 18.17
N LEU A 45 -7.86 4.88 18.39
CA LEU A 45 -6.65 5.53 18.90
C LEU A 45 -6.19 6.65 17.95
N GLY A 46 -6.18 6.39 16.63
CA GLY A 46 -5.85 7.38 15.62
C GLY A 46 -6.74 8.63 15.69
N ALA A 47 -8.05 8.45 15.81
CA ALA A 47 -9.00 9.55 15.91
C ALA A 47 -8.79 10.39 17.19
N ILE A 48 -8.67 9.72 18.35
CA ILE A 48 -8.45 10.39 19.63
C ILE A 48 -7.14 11.20 19.62
N MET A 49 -6.05 10.60 19.13
CA MET A 49 -4.74 11.24 19.14
C MET A 49 -4.60 12.34 18.11
N LYS A 50 -5.37 12.30 17.02
CA LYS A 50 -5.18 13.18 15.87
C LYS A 50 -6.29 14.20 15.64
N VAL A 51 -7.37 14.20 16.41
CA VAL A 51 -8.50 15.15 16.19
C VAL A 51 -8.08 16.60 16.18
N HIS A 52 -7.09 16.99 16.99
CA HIS A 52 -6.57 18.36 17.05
C HIS A 52 -5.44 18.64 16.04
N SER A 53 -5.03 17.66 15.24
CA SER A 53 -3.96 17.77 14.24
C SER A 53 -4.28 16.93 12.98
N CYS A 54 -5.56 16.88 12.57
CA CYS A 54 -6.05 16.07 11.47
C CYS A 54 -6.04 16.81 10.13
N ASN A 55 -4.93 17.49 9.80
CA ASN A 55 -4.82 18.35 8.63
C ASN A 55 -5.28 17.67 7.33
N ASN A 56 -4.85 16.44 7.05
CA ASN A 56 -5.27 15.74 5.84
C ASN A 56 -6.79 15.49 5.80
N PHE A 57 -7.40 15.19 6.95
CA PHE A 57 -8.85 15.02 7.00
C PHE A 57 -9.59 16.34 6.82
N LEU A 58 -9.02 17.47 7.29
CA LEU A 58 -9.58 18.80 7.02
C LEU A 58 -9.52 19.12 5.53
N ILE A 59 -8.40 18.87 4.86
CA ILE A 59 -8.31 18.99 3.38
C ILE A 59 -9.41 18.16 2.71
N PHE A 60 -9.60 16.91 3.12
CA PHE A 60 -10.61 16.02 2.53
C PHE A 60 -12.03 16.52 2.74
N ARG A 61 -12.35 17.02 3.93
CA ARG A 61 -13.63 17.68 4.19
C ARG A 61 -13.83 18.91 3.30
N GLY A 62 -12.76 19.70 3.14
CA GLY A 62 -12.74 20.86 2.25
C GLY A 62 -13.08 20.49 0.81
N VAL A 63 -12.62 19.33 0.30
CA VAL A 63 -12.95 18.89 -1.06
C VAL A 63 -14.46 18.81 -1.29
N PHE A 64 -15.24 18.31 -0.34
CA PHE A 64 -16.70 18.28 -0.45
C PHE A 64 -17.32 19.67 -0.34
N TRP A 65 -16.95 20.44 0.71
CA TRP A 65 -17.56 21.74 0.96
C TRP A 65 -17.21 22.77 -0.11
N HIS A 66 -15.97 22.78 -0.60
CA HIS A 66 -15.57 23.67 -1.71
C HIS A 66 -16.28 23.29 -3.01
N ALA A 67 -16.47 21.96 -3.27
CA ALA A 67 -17.28 21.53 -4.41
C ALA A 67 -18.73 22.03 -4.30
N TRP A 68 -19.31 21.96 -3.09
CA TRP A 68 -20.67 22.42 -2.82
C TRP A 68 -20.83 23.94 -3.01
N ASP A 69 -19.82 24.71 -2.60
CA ASP A 69 -19.79 26.16 -2.70
C ASP A 69 -19.28 26.69 -4.07
N GLY A 70 -18.91 25.78 -4.99
CA GLY A 70 -18.38 26.14 -6.32
C GLY A 70 -16.99 26.77 -6.28
N LEU A 71 -16.21 26.51 -5.24
CA LEU A 71 -14.83 26.98 -5.07
C LEU A 71 -13.82 26.00 -5.68
N SER A 72 -12.57 26.47 -5.93
CA SER A 72 -11.51 25.60 -6.44
C SER A 72 -11.21 24.46 -5.44
N LEU A 73 -11.12 23.22 -5.93
CA LEU A 73 -10.71 22.07 -5.10
C LEU A 73 -9.21 22.02 -4.82
N TYR A 74 -8.41 22.82 -5.53
CA TYR A 74 -6.94 22.74 -5.54
C TYR A 74 -6.26 24.03 -5.08
N ALA A 75 -7.02 25.07 -4.80
CA ALA A 75 -6.50 26.29 -4.17
C ALA A 75 -6.06 26.02 -2.73
N THR A 76 -5.20 26.89 -2.21
CA THR A 76 -4.80 26.86 -0.79
C THR A 76 -5.82 27.61 0.05
N TYR A 77 -6.19 27.06 1.22
CA TYR A 77 -7.13 27.64 2.18
C TYR A 77 -6.49 27.72 3.58
N PRO A 78 -5.51 28.64 3.80
CA PRO A 78 -4.71 28.68 5.03
C PRO A 78 -5.52 28.94 6.31
N ALA A 79 -6.72 29.47 6.19
CA ALA A 79 -7.63 29.66 7.32
C ALA A 79 -8.29 28.33 7.78
N GLU A 80 -8.30 27.31 6.94
CA GLU A 80 -8.96 26.02 7.21
C GLU A 80 -7.95 24.90 7.46
N TYR A 81 -6.88 24.84 6.64
CA TYR A 81 -5.85 23.77 6.72
C TYR A 81 -4.55 24.21 6.03
N ASN A 82 -3.49 23.47 6.26
CA ASN A 82 -2.22 23.63 5.57
C ASN A 82 -2.14 22.70 4.35
N ASP A 83 -1.43 23.10 3.28
CA ASP A 83 -1.31 22.39 2.00
C ASP A 83 -2.60 22.50 1.15
N CYS A 84 -2.73 21.71 0.09
CA CYS A 84 -3.89 21.68 -0.79
C CYS A 84 -4.29 20.25 -1.15
N ASN A 85 -5.46 20.10 -1.78
CA ASN A 85 -5.92 18.81 -2.27
C ASN A 85 -5.17 18.37 -3.54
N HIS A 86 -4.89 17.08 -3.67
CA HIS A 86 -4.32 16.43 -4.86
C HIS A 86 -5.14 15.24 -5.35
N TYR A 87 -6.31 14.97 -4.75
CA TYR A 87 -7.21 13.91 -5.17
C TYR A 87 -8.16 14.40 -6.25
N GLY A 88 -8.57 13.47 -7.13
CA GLY A 88 -9.44 13.81 -8.24
C GLY A 88 -10.84 14.28 -7.83
N PRO A 89 -11.56 14.98 -8.72
CA PRO A 89 -12.89 15.53 -8.42
C PRO A 89 -13.91 14.48 -7.92
N PHE A 90 -13.79 13.23 -8.34
CA PHE A 90 -14.65 12.13 -7.85
C PHE A 90 -14.55 11.91 -6.35
N PHE A 91 -13.43 12.29 -5.73
CA PHE A 91 -13.22 12.14 -4.30
C PHE A 91 -14.20 12.98 -3.47
N SER A 92 -14.74 14.08 -4.01
CA SER A 92 -15.77 14.90 -3.35
C SER A 92 -17.01 14.07 -2.96
N LEU A 93 -17.45 13.16 -3.85
CA LEU A 93 -18.59 12.27 -3.57
C LEU A 93 -18.24 11.18 -2.56
N LEU A 94 -17.00 10.70 -2.58
CA LEU A 94 -16.57 9.62 -1.70
C LEU A 94 -16.40 10.09 -0.26
N ILE A 95 -15.94 11.33 -0.06
CA ILE A 95 -15.71 11.88 1.28
C ILE A 95 -16.97 12.50 1.92
N GLU A 96 -18.00 12.80 1.12
CA GLU A 96 -19.24 13.43 1.57
C GLU A 96 -19.79 12.84 2.88
N PRO A 97 -20.02 11.52 3.03
CA PRO A 97 -20.63 10.96 4.25
C PRO A 97 -19.85 11.27 5.53
N PHE A 98 -18.54 11.51 5.40
CA PHE A 98 -17.66 11.84 6.52
C PHE A 98 -17.49 13.35 6.69
N ALA A 99 -17.57 14.12 5.60
CA ALA A 99 -17.40 15.55 5.59
C ALA A 99 -18.56 16.31 6.27
N VAL A 100 -19.78 15.81 6.10
CA VAL A 100 -21.00 16.44 6.68
C VAL A 100 -21.16 16.19 8.18
N MET A 101 -20.40 15.25 8.75
CA MET A 101 -20.47 14.93 10.18
C MET A 101 -19.66 15.91 11.05
N PRO A 102 -19.95 15.99 12.36
CA PRO A 102 -19.05 16.66 13.31
C PRO A 102 -17.61 16.12 13.18
N LEU A 103 -16.62 17.00 13.33
CA LEU A 103 -15.21 16.71 13.02
C LEU A 103 -14.72 15.36 13.58
N PHE A 104 -14.90 15.13 14.88
CA PHE A 104 -14.43 13.89 15.52
C PHE A 104 -15.16 12.66 14.98
N VAL A 105 -16.47 12.74 14.77
CA VAL A 105 -17.28 11.61 14.28
C VAL A 105 -16.90 11.28 12.83
N GLY A 106 -16.78 12.29 11.97
CA GLY A 106 -16.35 12.11 10.59
C GLY A 106 -14.95 11.52 10.49
N LEU A 107 -13.99 12.04 11.28
CA LEU A 107 -12.64 11.49 11.35
C LEU A 107 -12.64 10.03 11.82
N LEU A 108 -13.33 9.73 12.92
CA LEU A 108 -13.40 8.37 13.45
C LEU A 108 -13.98 7.40 12.43
N LEU A 109 -15.11 7.74 11.81
CA LEU A 109 -15.74 6.87 10.81
C LEU A 109 -14.90 6.74 9.55
N TRP A 110 -14.18 7.78 9.11
CA TRP A 110 -13.22 7.72 8.02
C TRP A 110 -12.11 6.71 8.31
N LEU A 111 -11.46 6.83 9.46
CA LEU A 111 -10.38 5.92 9.86
C LEU A 111 -10.86 4.48 10.05
N VAL A 112 -12.04 4.29 10.64
CA VAL A 112 -12.68 2.97 10.79
C VAL A 112 -13.01 2.37 9.42
N ALA A 113 -13.57 3.17 8.49
CA ALA A 113 -13.88 2.70 7.15
C ALA A 113 -12.62 2.23 6.40
N LEU A 114 -11.52 3.01 6.43
CA LEU A 114 -10.25 2.63 5.83
C LEU A 114 -9.69 1.33 6.43
N SER A 115 -9.70 1.21 7.76
CA SER A 115 -9.19 0.03 8.46
C SER A 115 -10.03 -1.21 8.15
N LEU A 116 -11.36 -1.10 8.23
CA LEU A 116 -12.26 -2.22 7.95
C LEU A 116 -12.23 -2.62 6.48
N PHE A 117 -12.07 -1.68 5.56
CA PHE A 117 -11.98 -1.99 4.14
C PHE A 117 -10.80 -2.93 3.88
N LEU A 118 -9.58 -2.60 4.37
CA LEU A 118 -8.40 -3.48 4.24
C LEU A 118 -8.58 -4.81 4.98
N TYR A 119 -9.10 -4.79 6.20
CA TYR A 119 -9.40 -6.02 6.94
C TYR A 119 -10.31 -6.96 6.13
N LEU A 120 -11.40 -6.44 5.57
CA LEU A 120 -12.37 -7.22 4.80
C LEU A 120 -11.81 -7.67 3.45
N ALA A 121 -11.01 -6.85 2.76
CA ALA A 121 -10.36 -7.24 1.52
C ALA A 121 -9.41 -8.42 1.73
N VAL A 122 -8.58 -8.39 2.79
CA VAL A 122 -7.71 -9.51 3.16
C VAL A 122 -8.53 -10.74 3.54
N ARG A 123 -9.60 -10.58 4.32
CA ARG A 123 -10.45 -11.68 4.77
C ARG A 123 -11.24 -12.37 3.65
N LYS A 124 -11.69 -11.62 2.66
CA LYS A 124 -12.47 -12.14 1.51
C LYS A 124 -11.60 -12.56 0.33
N SER A 125 -10.29 -12.27 0.38
CA SER A 125 -9.34 -12.68 -0.66
C SER A 125 -9.20 -14.21 -0.74
N GLN A 126 -8.55 -14.69 -1.81
CA GLN A 126 -8.22 -16.11 -1.97
C GLN A 126 -6.94 -16.53 -1.21
N PHE A 127 -6.48 -15.72 -0.30
CA PHE A 127 -5.33 -16.05 0.53
C PHE A 127 -5.67 -17.18 1.50
N THR A 128 -4.68 -18.03 1.77
CA THR A 128 -4.79 -19.04 2.84
C THR A 128 -5.00 -18.36 4.19
N ARG A 129 -5.55 -19.09 5.16
CA ARG A 129 -5.71 -18.58 6.53
C ARG A 129 -4.40 -18.05 7.11
N TYR A 130 -3.30 -18.75 6.86
CA TYR A 130 -1.97 -18.34 7.29
C TYR A 130 -1.56 -16.99 6.68
N GLN A 131 -1.73 -16.83 5.37
CA GLN A 131 -1.44 -15.56 4.67
C GLN A 131 -2.28 -14.42 5.23
N GLN A 132 -3.59 -14.63 5.42
CA GLN A 132 -4.50 -13.61 5.95
C GLN A 132 -4.09 -13.16 7.35
N LEU A 133 -3.83 -14.11 8.26
CA LEU A 133 -3.40 -13.80 9.62
C LEU A 133 -2.06 -13.07 9.63
N PHE A 134 -1.11 -13.51 8.80
CA PHE A 134 0.21 -12.89 8.75
C PHE A 134 0.14 -11.46 8.18
N ILE A 135 -0.64 -11.21 7.12
CA ILE A 135 -0.87 -9.84 6.60
C ILE A 135 -1.43 -8.96 7.73
N LEU A 136 -2.50 -9.42 8.40
CA LEU A 136 -3.18 -8.60 9.40
C LEU A 136 -2.29 -8.30 10.63
N TRP A 137 -1.45 -9.23 11.07
CA TRP A 137 -0.49 -8.97 12.16
C TRP A 137 0.68 -8.11 11.73
N PHE A 138 1.34 -8.47 10.63
CA PHE A 138 2.57 -7.80 10.18
C PHE A 138 2.32 -6.35 9.75
N CYS A 139 1.16 -6.09 9.14
CA CYS A 139 0.80 -4.76 8.66
C CYS A 139 0.16 -3.86 9.74
N ALA A 140 -0.13 -4.35 10.95
CA ALA A 140 -0.85 -3.57 11.97
C ALA A 140 -0.13 -2.26 12.36
N HIS A 141 1.20 -2.26 12.44
CA HIS A 141 1.97 -1.06 12.77
C HIS A 141 1.98 -0.05 11.61
N GLU A 142 2.13 -0.50 10.36
CA GLU A 142 2.03 0.38 9.18
C GLU A 142 0.59 0.91 9.00
N LEU A 143 -0.42 0.12 9.35
CA LEU A 143 -1.80 0.59 9.39
C LEU A 143 -1.92 1.78 10.36
N LEU A 144 -1.38 1.69 11.58
CA LEU A 144 -1.42 2.79 12.56
C LEU A 144 -0.72 4.04 12.02
N THR A 145 0.45 3.88 11.37
CA THR A 145 1.17 4.99 10.72
C THR A 145 0.31 5.66 9.65
N ALA A 146 -0.34 4.88 8.79
CA ALA A 146 -1.20 5.39 7.74
C ALA A 146 -2.47 6.07 8.29
N LEU A 147 -3.09 5.51 9.35
CA LEU A 147 -4.24 6.10 10.04
C LEU A 147 -3.89 7.44 10.71
N TYR A 148 -2.70 7.58 11.29
CA TYR A 148 -2.24 8.84 11.89
C TYR A 148 -2.10 9.97 10.85
N MET A 149 -1.85 9.61 9.60
CA MET A 149 -1.80 10.54 8.47
C MET A 149 -3.16 10.69 7.75
N GLN A 150 -4.20 9.98 8.18
CA GLN A 150 -5.59 9.98 7.67
C GLN A 150 -5.73 9.77 6.15
N GLN A 151 -4.68 9.34 5.47
CA GLN A 151 -4.60 9.29 4.01
C GLN A 151 -5.29 8.07 3.40
N PHE A 152 -5.68 8.21 2.13
CA PHE A 152 -6.35 7.18 1.32
C PHE A 152 -5.44 5.99 0.93
N ASN A 153 -4.18 5.98 1.35
CA ASN A 153 -3.21 4.93 0.99
C ASN A 153 -3.64 3.52 1.43
N ILE A 154 -4.37 3.41 2.55
CA ILE A 154 -4.94 2.14 3.02
C ILE A 154 -5.93 1.62 1.98
N ALA A 155 -6.84 2.47 1.51
CA ALA A 155 -7.81 2.10 0.47
C ALA A 155 -7.14 1.79 -0.87
N ILE A 156 -5.99 2.38 -1.20
CA ILE A 156 -5.22 2.00 -2.41
C ILE A 156 -4.72 0.55 -2.31
N ALA A 157 -4.21 0.12 -1.14
CA ALA A 157 -3.85 -1.29 -0.94
C ALA A 157 -5.04 -2.21 -1.17
N ASP A 158 -6.22 -1.85 -0.64
CA ASP A 158 -7.47 -2.58 -0.85
C ASP A 158 -7.87 -2.68 -2.30
N ILE A 159 -7.88 -1.53 -2.98
CA ILE A 159 -8.28 -1.40 -4.38
C ILE A 159 -7.42 -2.31 -5.25
N ILE A 160 -6.10 -2.36 -5.01
CA ILE A 160 -5.18 -3.24 -5.75
C ILE A 160 -5.50 -4.72 -5.43
N LEU A 161 -5.70 -5.06 -4.15
CA LEU A 161 -6.07 -6.42 -3.74
C LEU A 161 -7.40 -6.87 -4.34
N LEU A 162 -8.42 -6.00 -4.30
CA LEU A 162 -9.76 -6.31 -4.81
C LEU A 162 -9.79 -6.36 -6.33
N SER A 163 -9.00 -5.53 -7.03
CA SER A 163 -8.82 -5.62 -8.49
C SER A 163 -8.27 -6.98 -8.87
N TYR A 164 -7.19 -7.42 -8.21
CA TYR A 164 -6.62 -8.74 -8.40
C TYR A 164 -7.62 -9.86 -8.07
N TYR A 165 -8.26 -9.80 -6.90
CA TYR A 165 -9.23 -10.81 -6.46
C TYR A 165 -10.41 -10.93 -7.43
N CYS A 166 -10.98 -9.82 -7.88
CA CYS A 166 -12.07 -9.81 -8.84
C CYS A 166 -11.64 -10.41 -10.20
N MET A 167 -10.41 -10.13 -10.63
CA MET A 167 -9.84 -10.71 -11.85
C MET A 167 -9.70 -12.23 -11.74
N GLU A 168 -9.16 -12.75 -10.61
CA GLU A 168 -9.04 -14.18 -10.32
C GLU A 168 -10.41 -14.90 -10.27
N LYS A 169 -11.48 -14.18 -9.93
CA LYS A 169 -12.87 -14.70 -9.88
C LYS A 169 -13.65 -14.43 -11.16
N GLU A 170 -13.00 -14.00 -12.24
CA GLU A 170 -13.62 -13.66 -13.52
C GLU A 170 -14.73 -12.58 -13.41
N LYS A 171 -14.63 -11.74 -12.35
CA LYS A 171 -15.53 -10.62 -12.10
C LYS A 171 -14.96 -9.33 -12.72
N ASP A 172 -14.70 -9.36 -14.03
CA ASP A 172 -14.02 -8.28 -14.76
C ASP A 172 -14.70 -6.91 -14.58
N PHE A 173 -16.03 -6.87 -14.47
CA PHE A 173 -16.77 -5.63 -14.22
C PHE A 173 -16.41 -4.97 -12.90
N TRP A 174 -16.28 -5.75 -11.83
CA TRP A 174 -15.87 -5.24 -10.52
C TRP A 174 -14.37 -5.00 -10.42
N ALA A 175 -13.55 -5.77 -11.12
CA ALA A 175 -12.13 -5.48 -11.24
C ALA A 175 -11.91 -4.10 -11.86
N ALA A 176 -12.62 -3.81 -12.95
CA ALA A 176 -12.61 -2.50 -13.60
C ALA A 176 -13.11 -1.37 -12.68
N PHE A 177 -14.16 -1.62 -11.88
CA PHE A 177 -14.64 -0.67 -10.87
C PHE A 177 -13.53 -0.25 -9.92
N PHE A 178 -12.85 -1.21 -9.29
CA PHE A 178 -11.79 -0.90 -8.33
C PHE A 178 -10.59 -0.20 -8.99
N ILE A 179 -10.19 -0.61 -10.19
CA ILE A 179 -9.12 0.05 -10.95
C ILE A 179 -9.49 1.52 -11.21
N MET A 180 -10.69 1.79 -11.74
CA MET A 180 -11.13 3.15 -12.04
C MET A 180 -11.34 3.97 -10.77
N LEU A 181 -11.91 3.39 -9.70
CA LEU A 181 -12.06 4.07 -8.41
C LEU A 181 -10.72 4.60 -7.90
N GLY A 182 -9.71 3.76 -7.85
CA GLY A 182 -8.38 4.18 -7.41
C GLY A 182 -7.73 5.19 -8.36
N THR A 183 -8.02 5.11 -9.67
CA THR A 183 -7.49 6.02 -10.69
C THR A 183 -8.12 7.42 -10.56
N PHE A 184 -9.45 7.49 -10.43
CA PHE A 184 -10.17 8.76 -10.32
C PHE A 184 -10.04 9.44 -8.95
N VAL A 185 -9.58 8.69 -7.93
CA VAL A 185 -9.29 9.26 -6.61
C VAL A 185 -7.83 9.68 -6.48
N LYS A 186 -6.87 8.79 -6.79
CA LYS A 186 -5.45 9.05 -6.51
C LYS A 186 -4.48 8.57 -7.62
N LEU A 187 -4.92 8.32 -8.84
CA LEU A 187 -4.17 7.74 -9.96
C LEU A 187 -3.51 6.37 -9.69
N TYR A 188 -3.15 6.04 -8.46
CA TYR A 188 -2.47 4.78 -8.11
C TYR A 188 -3.28 3.54 -8.46
N GLY A 189 -4.60 3.63 -8.61
CA GLY A 189 -5.46 2.53 -9.03
C GLY A 189 -5.13 1.98 -10.41
N ILE A 190 -4.57 2.81 -11.30
CA ILE A 190 -4.21 2.42 -12.68
C ILE A 190 -3.25 1.22 -12.72
N VAL A 191 -2.45 1.00 -11.65
CA VAL A 191 -1.53 -0.15 -11.56
C VAL A 191 -2.27 -1.49 -11.53
N GLY A 192 -3.57 -1.51 -11.23
CA GLY A 192 -4.41 -2.70 -11.34
C GLY A 192 -4.52 -3.23 -12.78
N LEU A 193 -4.23 -2.41 -13.81
CA LEU A 193 -4.08 -2.86 -15.19
C LEU A 193 -2.94 -3.88 -15.37
N ALA A 194 -2.01 -3.96 -14.44
CA ALA A 194 -0.99 -5.01 -14.42
C ALA A 194 -1.59 -6.43 -14.43
N PHE A 195 -2.82 -6.60 -13.95
CA PHE A 195 -3.50 -7.88 -13.94
C PHE A 195 -4.28 -8.18 -15.23
N PHE A 196 -4.25 -7.29 -16.22
CA PHE A 196 -4.98 -7.42 -17.48
C PHE A 196 -4.74 -8.76 -18.18
N PHE A 197 -3.49 -9.23 -18.19
CA PHE A 197 -3.15 -10.49 -18.86
C PHE A 197 -3.75 -11.72 -18.20
N PHE A 198 -4.16 -11.63 -16.92
CA PHE A 198 -4.82 -12.73 -16.20
C PHE A 198 -6.33 -12.79 -16.40
N SER A 199 -6.94 -11.72 -16.93
CA SER A 199 -8.35 -11.76 -17.31
C SER A 199 -8.59 -12.76 -18.47
N ARG A 200 -9.61 -13.60 -18.34
CA ARG A 200 -10.06 -14.51 -19.39
C ARG A 200 -10.97 -13.81 -20.41
N HIS A 201 -11.62 -12.74 -20.00
CA HIS A 201 -12.60 -12.01 -20.81
C HIS A 201 -12.14 -10.57 -21.07
N LYS A 202 -11.01 -10.41 -21.78
CA LYS A 202 -10.34 -9.11 -22.00
C LYS A 202 -11.25 -8.04 -22.59
N ALA A 203 -12.09 -8.41 -23.58
CA ALA A 203 -13.04 -7.46 -24.19
C ALA A 203 -14.06 -6.94 -23.16
N LYS A 204 -14.57 -7.83 -22.28
CA LYS A 204 -15.47 -7.44 -21.18
C LYS A 204 -14.76 -6.52 -20.20
N LEU A 205 -13.51 -6.82 -19.83
CA LEU A 205 -12.71 -5.97 -18.97
C LEU A 205 -12.52 -4.58 -19.57
N ILE A 206 -12.12 -4.49 -20.85
CA ILE A 206 -11.95 -3.20 -21.57
C ILE A 206 -13.26 -2.41 -21.57
N GLY A 207 -14.38 -3.04 -21.96
CA GLY A 207 -15.68 -2.38 -21.95
C GLY A 207 -16.11 -1.91 -20.55
N SER A 208 -15.80 -2.72 -19.51
CA SER A 208 -16.07 -2.34 -18.11
C SER A 208 -15.19 -1.19 -17.64
N LEU A 209 -13.91 -1.15 -18.05
CA LEU A 209 -13.01 -0.03 -17.75
C LEU A 209 -13.53 1.27 -18.39
N ALA A 210 -13.93 1.22 -19.66
CA ALA A 210 -14.52 2.37 -20.34
C ALA A 210 -15.82 2.83 -19.67
N PHE A 211 -16.70 1.90 -19.31
CA PHE A 211 -17.95 2.20 -18.60
C PHE A 211 -17.68 2.91 -17.27
N TRP A 212 -16.82 2.34 -16.40
CA TRP A 212 -16.54 2.93 -15.10
C TRP A 212 -15.75 4.24 -15.19
N ALA A 213 -14.88 4.39 -16.20
CA ALA A 213 -14.21 5.66 -16.48
C ALA A 213 -15.23 6.77 -16.78
N VAL A 214 -16.20 6.50 -17.65
CA VAL A 214 -17.28 7.46 -17.97
C VAL A 214 -18.13 7.75 -16.73
N VAL A 215 -18.56 6.72 -16.00
CA VAL A 215 -19.38 6.89 -14.79
C VAL A 215 -18.66 7.76 -13.76
N MET A 216 -17.40 7.47 -13.43
CA MET A 216 -16.65 8.22 -12.40
C MET A 216 -16.23 9.61 -12.86
N PHE A 217 -16.05 9.80 -14.17
CA PHE A 217 -15.80 11.12 -14.74
C PHE A 217 -17.04 12.02 -14.65
N VAL A 218 -18.22 11.47 -14.99
CA VAL A 218 -19.48 12.22 -15.10
C VAL A 218 -20.19 12.37 -13.74
N ALA A 219 -20.06 11.39 -12.83
CA ALA A 219 -20.82 11.40 -11.59
C ALA A 219 -20.70 12.72 -10.79
N PRO A 220 -19.52 13.32 -10.57
CA PRO A 220 -19.45 14.60 -9.87
C PRO A 220 -20.19 15.74 -10.59
N MET A 221 -20.31 15.69 -11.93
CA MET A 221 -21.01 16.72 -12.72
C MET A 221 -22.50 16.75 -12.41
N ALA A 222 -23.10 15.60 -12.07
CA ALA A 222 -24.51 15.51 -11.72
C ALA A 222 -24.85 16.21 -10.39
N PHE A 223 -23.85 16.36 -9.50
CA PHE A 223 -24.03 17.00 -8.18
C PHE A 223 -23.57 18.45 -8.16
N PHE A 224 -22.47 18.77 -8.84
CA PHE A 224 -21.82 20.09 -8.75
C PHE A 224 -21.83 20.89 -10.05
N GLY A 225 -22.42 20.36 -11.11
CA GLY A 225 -22.49 20.98 -12.43
C GLY A 225 -21.33 20.64 -13.37
N PRO A 226 -21.61 20.51 -14.69
CA PRO A 226 -20.61 20.04 -15.65
C PRO A 226 -19.48 21.04 -15.87
N ASP A 227 -19.77 22.34 -16.03
CA ASP A 227 -18.76 23.36 -16.33
C ASP A 227 -17.76 23.50 -15.16
N TYR A 228 -18.27 23.51 -13.93
CA TYR A 228 -17.43 23.55 -12.74
C TYR A 228 -16.51 22.34 -12.68
N ILE A 229 -17.03 21.13 -12.80
CA ILE A 229 -16.24 19.88 -12.67
C ILE A 229 -15.23 19.75 -13.82
N LEU A 230 -15.55 20.16 -15.03
CA LEU A 230 -14.58 20.17 -16.14
C LEU A 230 -13.40 21.08 -15.82
N GLY A 231 -13.66 22.26 -15.25
CA GLY A 231 -12.61 23.15 -14.74
C GLY A 231 -11.76 22.48 -13.64
N GLN A 232 -12.41 21.76 -12.70
CA GLN A 232 -11.69 21.05 -11.63
C GLN A 232 -10.82 19.90 -12.15
N TYR A 233 -11.17 19.21 -13.24
CA TYR A 233 -10.27 18.23 -13.87
C TYR A 233 -9.02 18.87 -14.48
N GLN A 234 -9.14 20.07 -15.04
CA GLN A 234 -7.99 20.82 -15.56
C GLN A 234 -7.07 21.28 -14.41
N GLU A 235 -7.66 21.82 -13.33
CA GLU A 235 -6.92 22.20 -12.13
C GLU A 235 -6.25 20.99 -11.46
N TRP A 236 -6.89 19.82 -11.47
CA TRP A 236 -6.29 18.58 -10.96
C TRP A 236 -5.00 18.21 -11.70
N TYR A 237 -5.03 18.28 -13.02
CA TYR A 237 -3.84 18.01 -13.83
C TYR A 237 -2.70 18.96 -13.50
N LEU A 238 -2.98 20.26 -13.35
CA LEU A 238 -1.99 21.26 -12.96
C LEU A 238 -1.44 21.01 -11.56
N SER A 239 -2.31 20.76 -10.58
CA SER A 239 -1.94 20.44 -9.19
C SER A 239 -1.03 19.21 -9.10
N LEU A 240 -1.31 18.15 -9.87
CA LEU A 240 -0.45 16.96 -9.91
C LEU A 240 0.92 17.25 -10.52
N SER A 241 0.99 18.10 -11.56
CA SER A 241 2.24 18.48 -12.20
C SER A 241 3.11 19.32 -11.27
N GLU A 242 2.53 20.29 -10.57
CA GLU A 242 3.19 21.12 -9.57
C GLU A 242 3.67 20.30 -8.38
N LYS A 243 2.82 19.42 -7.87
CA LYS A 243 3.18 18.51 -6.76
C LYS A 243 4.34 17.60 -7.12
N ASN A 244 4.36 17.07 -8.34
CA ASN A 244 5.46 16.21 -8.79
C ASN A 244 6.79 16.98 -8.81
N ALA A 245 6.79 18.23 -9.26
CA ALA A 245 7.97 19.10 -9.24
C ALA A 245 8.42 19.43 -7.80
N ALA A 246 7.48 19.77 -6.93
CA ALA A 246 7.77 20.10 -5.53
C ALA A 246 8.25 18.89 -4.70
N ASN A 247 7.80 17.68 -5.01
CA ASN A 247 8.17 16.47 -4.27
C ASN A 247 9.67 16.12 -4.41
N ALA A 248 10.34 16.56 -5.47
CA ALA A 248 11.74 16.24 -5.71
C ALA A 248 12.65 16.66 -4.54
N ASP A 249 12.38 17.83 -3.94
CA ASP A 249 13.21 18.43 -2.91
C ASP A 249 12.63 18.34 -1.48
N ALA A 250 11.38 17.92 -1.33
CA ALA A 250 10.71 17.89 -0.03
C ALA A 250 11.10 16.69 0.82
N MET A 251 11.66 16.93 2.04
CA MET A 251 12.15 15.85 2.95
C MET A 251 11.08 14.83 3.38
N GLY A 252 9.82 15.22 3.47
CA GLY A 252 8.70 14.34 3.85
C GLY A 252 8.07 13.57 2.69
N GLN A 253 8.41 13.93 1.47
CA GLN A 253 7.91 13.38 0.21
C GLN A 253 8.99 12.55 -0.49
N ASN A 254 8.62 11.90 -1.59
CA ASN A 254 9.53 11.10 -2.39
C ASN A 254 10.32 10.06 -1.55
N ILE A 255 9.62 9.41 -0.61
CA ILE A 255 10.18 8.27 0.14
C ILE A 255 10.04 7.03 -0.75
N SER A 256 10.85 6.97 -1.78
CA SER A 256 10.84 5.98 -2.86
C SER A 256 12.27 5.54 -3.20
N LEU A 257 12.41 4.59 -4.11
CA LEU A 257 13.73 4.25 -4.67
C LEU A 257 14.37 5.47 -5.35
N LEU A 258 13.56 6.26 -6.07
CA LEU A 258 14.02 7.46 -6.76
C LEU A 258 14.60 8.47 -5.76
N GLY A 259 13.81 8.85 -4.76
CA GLY A 259 14.23 9.79 -3.72
C GLY A 259 15.40 9.28 -2.89
N MET A 260 15.45 7.99 -2.60
CA MET A 260 16.59 7.39 -1.88
C MET A 260 17.89 7.53 -2.66
N ILE A 261 17.89 7.22 -3.97
CA ILE A 261 19.10 7.32 -4.79
C ILE A 261 19.52 8.76 -4.95
N HIS A 262 18.60 9.70 -5.29
CA HIS A 262 18.93 11.11 -5.38
C HIS A 262 19.57 11.66 -4.11
N ARG A 263 19.01 11.37 -2.95
CA ARG A 263 19.49 11.88 -1.66
C ARG A 263 20.78 11.22 -1.17
N THR A 264 20.99 9.93 -1.49
CA THR A 264 22.21 9.24 -1.08
C THR A 264 23.40 9.54 -1.98
N THR A 265 23.16 9.76 -3.27
CA THR A 265 24.24 10.04 -4.24
C THR A 265 24.51 11.53 -4.45
N GLY A 266 23.52 12.39 -4.17
CA GLY A 266 23.57 13.81 -4.51
C GLY A 266 23.54 14.11 -6.02
N LEU A 267 23.34 13.08 -6.85
CA LEU A 267 23.33 13.22 -8.29
C LEU A 267 21.97 13.73 -8.80
N MET A 268 22.01 14.79 -9.61
CA MET A 268 20.83 15.33 -10.29
C MET A 268 20.71 14.70 -11.68
N PHE A 269 19.81 13.73 -11.80
CA PHE A 269 19.48 13.09 -13.08
C PHE A 269 17.95 12.90 -13.19
N SER A 270 17.49 12.69 -14.41
CA SER A 270 16.05 12.44 -14.64
C SER A 270 15.62 11.11 -14.01
N ASP A 271 14.50 11.10 -13.31
CA ASP A 271 13.87 9.89 -12.74
C ASP A 271 13.68 8.79 -13.78
N LEU A 272 13.57 9.13 -15.06
CA LEU A 272 13.45 8.17 -16.17
C LEU A 272 14.61 7.17 -16.21
N TRP A 273 15.81 7.54 -15.78
CA TRP A 273 16.97 6.64 -15.73
C TRP A 273 16.79 5.48 -14.74
N LEU A 274 15.94 5.64 -13.73
CA LEU A 274 15.59 4.58 -12.80
C LEU A 274 14.24 3.96 -13.14
N MET A 275 13.27 4.76 -13.60
CA MET A 275 11.93 4.30 -13.94
C MET A 275 11.93 3.33 -15.13
N ILE A 276 12.70 3.62 -16.19
CA ILE A 276 12.74 2.75 -17.38
C ILE A 276 13.30 1.37 -17.05
N PRO A 277 14.48 1.23 -16.42
CA PRO A 277 14.97 -0.08 -15.97
C PRO A 277 14.02 -0.77 -14.98
N GLY A 278 13.45 -0.03 -14.05
CA GLY A 278 12.47 -0.57 -13.11
C GLY A 278 11.24 -1.13 -13.82
N LEU A 279 10.71 -0.40 -14.80
CA LEU A 279 9.57 -0.84 -15.60
C LEU A 279 9.89 -2.07 -16.45
N LEU A 280 11.08 -2.11 -17.04
CA LEU A 280 11.56 -3.29 -17.78
C LEU A 280 11.68 -4.50 -16.86
N MET A 281 12.28 -4.35 -15.67
CA MET A 281 12.36 -5.42 -14.68
C MET A 281 10.96 -5.89 -14.23
N PHE A 282 10.02 -4.97 -14.04
CA PHE A 282 8.63 -5.29 -13.71
C PHE A 282 7.93 -6.04 -14.85
N ALA A 283 8.25 -5.73 -16.12
CA ALA A 283 7.58 -6.28 -17.29
C ALA A 283 8.09 -7.68 -17.70
N ILE A 284 9.36 -8.01 -17.44
CA ILE A 284 9.97 -9.29 -17.84
C ILE A 284 9.15 -10.52 -17.39
N PRO A 285 8.59 -10.61 -16.16
CA PRO A 285 7.79 -11.75 -15.74
C PRO A 285 6.60 -12.05 -16.65
N TYR A 286 6.03 -11.05 -17.32
CA TYR A 286 4.92 -11.27 -18.24
C TYR A 286 5.27 -12.13 -19.46
N LEU A 287 6.54 -12.28 -19.80
CA LEU A 287 7.00 -13.18 -20.87
C LEU A 287 6.96 -14.65 -20.44
N ARG A 288 6.77 -14.94 -19.14
CA ARG A 288 6.71 -16.29 -18.60
C ARG A 288 5.30 -16.88 -18.62
N PHE A 289 4.67 -16.94 -19.77
CA PHE A 289 3.29 -17.41 -19.98
C PHE A 289 3.00 -18.78 -19.35
N SER A 290 3.98 -19.70 -19.35
CA SER A 290 3.84 -21.02 -18.74
C SER A 290 3.58 -20.97 -17.24
N GLN A 291 3.97 -19.90 -16.55
CA GLN A 291 3.80 -19.72 -15.12
C GLN A 291 2.43 -19.12 -14.75
N TYR A 292 1.68 -18.55 -15.71
CA TYR A 292 0.39 -17.90 -15.45
C TYR A 292 -0.67 -18.82 -14.80
N LYS A 293 -0.59 -20.12 -15.08
CA LYS A 293 -1.49 -21.12 -14.46
C LYS A 293 -1.29 -21.28 -12.96
N HIS A 294 -0.13 -20.90 -12.41
CA HIS A 294 0.19 -21.07 -11.00
C HIS A 294 -0.26 -19.85 -10.17
N VAL A 295 -1.10 -20.09 -9.18
CA VAL A 295 -1.60 -19.06 -8.26
C VAL A 295 -0.44 -18.35 -7.56
N ALA A 296 0.58 -19.10 -7.14
CA ALA A 296 1.76 -18.55 -6.49
C ALA A 296 2.49 -17.51 -7.37
N PHE A 297 2.59 -17.74 -8.68
CA PHE A 297 3.17 -16.77 -9.62
C PHE A 297 2.34 -15.48 -9.69
N ARG A 298 1.01 -15.61 -9.82
CA ARG A 298 0.11 -14.46 -9.89
C ARG A 298 0.07 -13.66 -8.58
N GLN A 299 0.13 -14.35 -7.43
CA GLN A 299 0.27 -13.69 -6.12
C GLN A 299 1.62 -12.98 -5.98
N THR A 300 2.71 -13.55 -6.49
CA THR A 300 4.02 -12.88 -6.49
C THR A 300 4.01 -11.64 -7.40
N LEU A 301 3.29 -11.69 -8.53
CA LEU A 301 3.10 -10.49 -9.36
C LEU A 301 2.28 -9.41 -8.64
N LEU A 302 1.22 -9.79 -7.92
CA LEU A 302 0.48 -8.88 -7.06
C LEU A 302 1.40 -8.22 -6.02
N ALA A 303 2.28 -8.98 -5.38
CA ALA A 303 3.28 -8.44 -4.46
C ALA A 303 4.22 -7.44 -5.15
N SER A 304 4.64 -7.74 -6.39
CA SER A 304 5.45 -6.82 -7.21
C SER A 304 4.72 -5.51 -7.49
N VAL A 305 3.44 -5.55 -7.88
CA VAL A 305 2.60 -4.37 -8.13
C VAL A 305 2.51 -3.48 -6.88
N LEU A 306 2.23 -4.10 -5.71
CA LEU A 306 2.12 -3.38 -4.44
C LEU A 306 3.42 -2.70 -4.01
N MET A 307 4.58 -3.28 -4.31
CA MET A 307 5.87 -2.65 -4.02
C MET A 307 6.24 -1.60 -5.08
N PHE A 308 6.01 -1.92 -6.35
CA PHE A 308 6.37 -1.07 -7.48
C PHE A 308 5.71 0.31 -7.41
N VAL A 309 4.41 0.36 -7.09
CA VAL A 309 3.65 1.62 -7.05
C VAL A 309 4.21 2.62 -6.04
N VAL A 310 4.85 2.15 -4.98
CA VAL A 310 5.46 3.02 -3.95
C VAL A 310 6.94 3.31 -4.28
N LEU A 311 7.69 2.30 -4.72
CA LEU A 311 9.11 2.45 -5.04
C LEU A 311 9.38 3.40 -6.21
N PHE A 312 8.46 3.46 -7.18
CA PHE A 312 8.62 4.24 -8.41
C PHE A 312 7.65 5.43 -8.49
N SER A 313 7.22 5.95 -7.35
CA SER A 313 6.39 7.16 -7.27
C SER A 313 7.08 8.26 -6.47
N THR A 314 7.24 9.43 -7.07
CA THR A 314 7.73 10.65 -6.41
C THR A 314 6.77 11.15 -5.32
N GLY A 315 5.48 10.82 -5.41
CA GLY A 315 4.46 11.11 -4.39
C GLY A 315 4.43 10.12 -3.24
N SER A 316 5.44 9.25 -3.08
CA SER A 316 5.49 8.28 -1.98
C SER A 316 5.83 8.97 -0.67
N GLU A 317 5.00 8.71 0.34
CA GLU A 317 5.13 9.19 1.70
C GLU A 317 5.23 8.03 2.69
N SER A 318 5.62 8.31 3.93
CA SER A 318 5.71 7.29 4.98
C SER A 318 4.39 6.54 5.22
N SER A 319 3.25 7.24 5.09
CA SER A 319 1.89 6.68 5.20
C SER A 319 1.52 5.70 4.07
N GLY A 320 2.21 5.76 2.94
CA GLY A 320 1.99 4.86 1.79
C GLY A 320 2.57 3.46 1.97
N TYR A 321 3.40 3.25 2.99
CA TYR A 321 4.13 1.99 3.16
C TYR A 321 3.25 0.80 3.59
N ILE A 322 2.03 1.04 4.03
CA ILE A 322 1.02 -0.02 4.19
C ILE A 322 0.84 -0.83 2.90
N ILE A 323 0.96 -0.19 1.72
CA ILE A 323 0.82 -0.84 0.41
C ILE A 323 1.91 -1.89 0.18
N PRO A 324 3.22 -1.56 0.19
CA PRO A 324 4.27 -2.55 -0.02
C PRO A 324 4.38 -3.55 1.14
N PHE A 325 3.95 -3.21 2.37
CA PHE A 325 3.96 -4.16 3.48
C PHE A 325 3.03 -5.34 3.26
N VAL A 326 1.83 -5.11 2.71
CA VAL A 326 0.95 -6.19 2.23
C VAL A 326 1.68 -7.02 1.16
N GLY A 327 2.36 -6.36 0.22
CA GLY A 327 3.16 -7.01 -0.81
C GLY A 327 4.29 -7.90 -0.26
N ILE A 328 5.01 -7.43 0.77
CA ILE A 328 6.09 -8.20 1.44
C ILE A 328 5.55 -9.54 1.98
N VAL A 329 4.43 -9.50 2.71
CA VAL A 329 3.85 -10.72 3.28
C VAL A 329 3.38 -11.67 2.18
N ILE A 330 2.75 -11.14 1.13
CA ILE A 330 2.34 -11.95 -0.02
C ILE A 330 3.57 -12.59 -0.69
N TRP A 331 4.61 -11.81 -0.98
CA TRP A 331 5.87 -12.34 -1.53
C TRP A 331 6.43 -13.47 -0.68
N TYR A 332 6.53 -13.26 0.64
CA TYR A 332 7.10 -14.25 1.54
C TYR A 332 6.28 -15.54 1.59
N THR A 333 4.95 -15.44 1.61
CA THR A 333 4.05 -16.58 1.85
C THR A 333 3.57 -17.27 0.58
N ALA A 334 3.63 -16.63 -0.59
CA ALA A 334 3.18 -17.21 -1.86
C ALA A 334 4.19 -18.19 -2.47
N ALA A 335 5.45 -18.18 -2.04
CA ALA A 335 6.48 -19.05 -2.61
C ALA A 335 6.15 -20.54 -2.42
N PRO A 336 6.17 -21.36 -3.49
CA PRO A 336 5.99 -22.81 -3.37
C PRO A 336 7.25 -23.55 -2.90
N TRP A 337 8.32 -22.83 -2.58
CA TRP A 337 9.58 -23.35 -2.04
C TRP A 337 9.83 -22.84 -0.62
N GLN A 338 10.74 -23.51 0.09
CA GLN A 338 11.14 -23.07 1.43
C GLN A 338 11.88 -21.73 1.37
N ARG A 339 11.50 -20.81 2.27
CA ARG A 339 12.19 -19.55 2.48
C ARG A 339 13.50 -19.77 3.20
N THR A 340 14.49 -18.99 2.83
CA THR A 340 15.84 -19.05 3.40
C THR A 340 15.95 -18.12 4.62
N GLY A 341 17.03 -18.26 5.40
CA GLY A 341 17.36 -17.28 6.46
C GLY A 341 17.51 -15.87 5.94
N TRP A 342 17.97 -15.67 4.70
CA TRP A 342 18.01 -14.37 4.04
C TRP A 342 16.61 -13.75 3.84
N ASP A 343 15.61 -14.55 3.49
CA ASP A 343 14.25 -14.07 3.31
C ASP A 343 13.67 -13.57 4.65
N ILE A 344 13.95 -14.30 5.72
CA ILE A 344 13.57 -13.90 7.09
C ILE A 344 14.30 -12.62 7.50
N ALA A 345 15.62 -12.53 7.24
CA ALA A 345 16.41 -11.33 7.54
C ALA A 345 15.88 -10.10 6.80
N LEU A 346 15.48 -10.23 5.53
CA LEU A 346 14.86 -9.15 4.76
C LEU A 346 13.50 -8.73 5.33
N MET A 347 12.67 -9.68 5.79
CA MET A 347 11.40 -9.39 6.46
C MET A 347 11.61 -8.61 7.76
N VAL A 348 12.56 -9.06 8.60
CA VAL A 348 12.92 -8.37 9.85
C VAL A 348 13.49 -6.98 9.55
N PHE A 349 14.36 -6.86 8.55
CA PHE A 349 14.94 -5.58 8.13
C PHE A 349 13.86 -4.60 7.66
N ALA A 350 12.89 -5.07 6.86
CA ALA A 350 11.75 -4.25 6.46
C ALA A 350 10.91 -3.81 7.67
N PHE A 351 10.63 -4.71 8.60
CA PHE A 351 9.87 -4.36 9.80
C PHE A 351 10.60 -3.33 10.65
N VAL A 352 11.90 -3.51 10.90
CA VAL A 352 12.69 -2.60 11.75
C VAL A 352 12.93 -1.24 11.05
N LEU A 353 13.44 -1.25 9.81
CA LEU A 353 13.84 0.00 9.16
C LEU A 353 12.68 0.70 8.46
N SER A 354 11.73 -0.02 7.86
CA SER A 354 10.63 0.64 7.15
C SER A 354 9.42 0.88 8.06
N SER A 355 9.04 -0.07 8.93
CA SER A 355 7.86 0.08 9.77
C SER A 355 8.15 0.85 11.06
N LEU A 356 9.14 0.42 11.84
CA LEU A 356 9.40 1.06 13.15
C LEU A 356 10.05 2.43 13.03
N SER A 357 10.84 2.71 11.99
CA SER A 357 11.64 3.94 11.91
C SER A 357 10.85 5.26 11.98
N PRO A 358 9.59 5.36 11.51
CA PRO A 358 8.81 6.58 11.68
C PRO A 358 8.29 6.80 13.12
N SER A 359 8.29 5.75 13.94
CA SER A 359 7.73 5.77 15.29
C SER A 359 8.81 6.05 16.37
N ASP A 360 8.35 6.33 17.59
CA ASP A 360 9.23 6.52 18.75
C ASP A 360 9.82 5.21 19.29
N LEU A 361 9.42 4.06 18.73
CA LEU A 361 10.04 2.76 18.99
C LEU A 361 11.43 2.62 18.35
N PHE A 362 11.80 3.54 17.47
CA PHE A 362 13.08 3.55 16.77
C PHE A 362 13.98 4.69 17.30
N PRO A 363 15.30 4.50 17.43
CA PRO A 363 16.20 5.52 17.95
C PRO A 363 16.08 6.84 17.18
N ALA A 364 15.73 7.91 17.91
CA ALA A 364 15.44 9.21 17.30
C ALA A 364 16.65 9.79 16.53
N TYR A 365 17.87 9.57 17.04
CA TYR A 365 19.10 9.99 16.36
C TYR A 365 19.23 9.34 14.98
N ILE A 366 19.12 8.01 14.90
CA ILE A 366 19.24 7.28 13.62
C ILE A 366 18.12 7.69 12.66
N ARG A 367 16.90 7.86 13.18
CA ARG A 367 15.75 8.31 12.38
C ARG A 367 16.00 9.67 11.73
N LYS A 368 16.45 10.65 12.51
CA LYS A 368 16.61 12.04 12.05
C LYS A 368 17.87 12.28 11.21
N GLU A 369 18.97 11.62 11.53
CA GLU A 369 20.25 11.84 10.86
C GLU A 369 20.47 10.95 9.63
N TRP A 370 19.80 9.78 9.58
CA TRP A 370 20.05 8.80 8.53
C TRP A 370 18.80 8.39 7.77
N VAL A 371 17.72 7.99 8.46
CA VAL A 371 16.57 7.39 7.78
C VAL A 371 15.79 8.43 7.00
N GLN A 372 15.44 9.56 7.60
CA GLN A 372 14.64 10.60 6.97
C GLN A 372 15.41 11.36 5.88
N PRO A 373 16.64 11.87 6.12
CA PRO A 373 17.38 12.62 5.10
C PRO A 373 17.64 11.82 3.82
N TYR A 374 17.91 10.53 3.95
CA TYR A 374 18.26 9.66 2.83
C TYR A 374 17.12 8.76 2.33
N ALA A 375 15.90 8.96 2.83
CA ALA A 375 14.72 8.14 2.49
C ALA A 375 14.95 6.62 2.66
N LEU A 376 15.77 6.21 3.64
CA LEU A 376 16.19 4.82 3.82
C LEU A 376 15.04 3.85 4.14
N LYS A 377 13.85 4.36 4.46
CA LYS A 377 12.64 3.55 4.57
C LYS A 377 12.38 2.73 3.29
N ALA A 378 12.81 3.22 2.12
CA ALA A 378 12.67 2.54 0.84
C ALA A 378 13.66 1.37 0.64
N LEU A 379 14.80 1.36 1.36
CA LEU A 379 15.88 0.39 1.12
C LEU A 379 15.46 -1.08 1.29
N PRO A 380 14.81 -1.50 2.40
CA PRO A 380 14.42 -2.91 2.55
C PRO A 380 13.41 -3.34 1.50
N ILE A 381 12.45 -2.47 1.16
CA ILE A 381 11.43 -2.75 0.15
C ILE A 381 12.08 -2.94 -1.23
N THR A 382 13.06 -2.09 -1.56
CA THR A 382 13.85 -2.20 -2.79
C THR A 382 14.56 -3.55 -2.88
N LEU A 383 15.27 -3.95 -1.81
CA LEU A 383 15.98 -5.24 -1.79
C LEU A 383 15.03 -6.43 -1.93
N ILE A 384 13.88 -6.39 -1.27
CA ILE A 384 12.84 -7.43 -1.39
C ILE A 384 12.28 -7.45 -2.81
N TRP A 385 11.98 -6.29 -3.40
CA TRP A 385 11.44 -6.22 -4.75
C TRP A 385 12.44 -6.72 -5.80
N LEU A 386 13.71 -6.38 -5.68
CA LEU A 386 14.77 -6.90 -6.56
C LEU A 386 14.89 -8.42 -6.46
N LYS A 387 14.85 -8.97 -5.23
CA LYS A 387 14.83 -10.41 -5.00
C LYS A 387 13.58 -11.07 -5.57
N LEU A 388 12.42 -10.46 -5.39
CA LEU A 388 11.16 -10.91 -5.96
C LEU A 388 11.23 -10.96 -7.50
N CYS A 389 11.75 -9.93 -8.15
CA CYS A 389 11.95 -9.90 -9.59
C CYS A 389 12.88 -11.05 -10.04
N TYR A 390 14.02 -11.22 -9.36
CA TYR A 390 14.92 -12.34 -9.63
C TYR A 390 14.20 -13.70 -9.50
N GLU A 391 13.43 -13.92 -8.42
CA GLU A 391 12.65 -15.15 -8.23
C GLU A 391 11.64 -15.35 -9.37
N MET A 392 10.96 -14.28 -9.80
CA MET A 392 10.02 -14.34 -10.92
C MET A 392 10.70 -14.62 -12.25
N TYR A 393 11.99 -14.35 -12.42
CA TYR A 393 12.71 -14.65 -13.66
C TYR A 393 13.17 -16.12 -13.72
N VAL A 394 13.63 -16.68 -12.60
CA VAL A 394 14.36 -17.95 -12.61
C VAL A 394 13.60 -19.13 -11.98
N ARG A 395 12.71 -18.87 -11.00
CA ARG A 395 12.04 -19.94 -10.24
C ARG A 395 10.85 -20.52 -11.00
N ASN A 396 10.60 -21.82 -10.77
CA ASN A 396 9.38 -22.47 -11.21
C ASN A 396 8.34 -22.40 -10.07
N TYR A 397 7.15 -21.91 -10.39
CA TYR A 397 6.04 -21.73 -9.44
C TYR A 397 5.07 -22.91 -9.40
N ALA A 398 5.40 -24.03 -10.05
CA ALA A 398 4.64 -25.27 -9.89
C ALA A 398 4.63 -25.69 -8.41
N PRO A 399 3.52 -26.26 -7.91
CA PRO A 399 3.49 -26.82 -6.56
C PRO A 399 4.64 -27.81 -6.37
N SER A 400 5.36 -27.73 -5.24
CA SER A 400 6.37 -28.73 -4.92
C SER A 400 5.69 -30.06 -4.66
N GLU A 401 6.22 -31.15 -5.23
CA GLU A 401 5.73 -32.51 -4.98
C GLU A 401 5.92 -32.94 -3.51
N THR A 402 6.73 -32.23 -2.76
CA THR A 402 6.98 -32.48 -1.33
C THR A 402 5.99 -31.69 -0.49
N PRO A 403 5.18 -32.35 0.38
CA PRO A 403 4.28 -31.63 1.28
C PRO A 403 5.08 -30.65 2.14
N GLN A 404 4.75 -29.38 2.09
CA GLN A 404 5.32 -28.40 3.03
C GLN A 404 4.89 -28.82 4.43
N ARG A 405 5.81 -29.39 5.21
CA ARG A 405 5.64 -29.47 6.66
C ARG A 405 5.61 -28.06 7.19
N ILE A 406 4.40 -27.55 7.43
CA ILE A 406 4.18 -26.34 8.24
C ILE A 406 4.56 -26.75 9.66
N SER A 407 5.83 -26.55 10.01
CA SER A 407 6.35 -26.73 11.36
C SER A 407 6.28 -25.41 12.15
#